data_6c98daa6fedb1e5b4260906fcf45fe55
#
_entry.id   6c98daa6fedb1e5b4260906fcf45fe55
#
_cell.length_a   1.000
_cell.length_b   1.000
_cell.length_c   1.000
_cell.angle_alpha   90.00
_cell.angle_beta   90.00
_cell.angle_gamma   90.00
#
_symmetry.space_group_name_H-M   'P 1'
#
loop_
_entity.id
_entity.type
_entity.pdbx_description
1 polymer ?
#
loop_
_entity_poly.entity_id
_entity_poly.type
_entity_poly.pdbx_seq_one_letter_code
_entity_poly.pdbx_strand_id
1 'polypeptide(L)'
;DKYDIINYSSDNVLVLLNYLLKKDSAEYYKIYVEIYDSSRISEYQEYIYGINPNIRCTFLCACVGRFFFNKVSFKDMLYAFFCFCRASKCFTATFYYDFSFKKRSQQIICLGYYTPFKDDYHMGDHSYDKFRNTTCNSFDYSIATSCLSARIISIDCGISYDKFKVLGFPRNDLLISKNNCNVIKREISKFAGYDVTKYIVYTPTFRDYETGTEGNLRSILGYVDCDLLKLSKILLKFNAALILKLHPLQNKTVLKKDLPKGILV
;
A
#
# COMPACT_ATOMS: atom_id res chain seq x y z
N ASP A 1 -1.86 -29.07 -3.09
CA ASP A 1 -2.45 -27.77 -2.76
C ASP A 1 -1.32 -26.76 -2.70
N LYS A 2 -1.33 -25.76 -3.58
CA LYS A 2 -0.42 -24.62 -3.51
C LYS A 2 -0.98 -23.63 -2.49
N TYR A 3 -0.14 -23.19 -1.56
CA TYR A 3 -0.49 -22.23 -0.53
C TYR A 3 0.23 -20.91 -0.82
N ASP A 4 -0.52 -19.83 -0.94
CA ASP A 4 0.03 -18.50 -1.18
C ASP A 4 -0.36 -17.56 -0.04
N ILE A 5 0.61 -16.81 0.45
CA ILE A 5 0.40 -15.75 1.45
C ILE A 5 0.49 -14.40 0.73
N ILE A 6 -0.54 -13.61 0.90
CA ILE A 6 -0.64 -12.27 0.32
C ILE A 6 -0.74 -11.27 1.48
N ASN A 7 0.20 -10.33 1.51
CA ASN A 7 0.16 -9.22 2.45
C ASN A 7 -0.70 -8.09 1.88
N TYR A 8 -1.77 -7.75 2.60
CA TYR A 8 -2.79 -6.80 2.18
C TYR A 8 -2.41 -5.31 2.40
N SER A 9 -1.15 -5.02 2.66
CA SER A 9 -0.70 -3.68 3.05
C SER A 9 -0.51 -2.69 1.89
N SER A 10 -0.65 -3.13 0.63
CA SER A 10 -0.43 -2.24 -0.52
C SER A 10 -1.38 -2.51 -1.69
N ASP A 11 -1.54 -1.48 -2.54
CA ASP A 11 -2.35 -1.54 -3.75
C ASP A 11 -1.87 -2.65 -4.72
N ASN A 12 -0.56 -2.92 -4.79
CA ASN A 12 -0.02 -3.95 -5.66
C ASN A 12 -0.49 -5.35 -5.25
N VAL A 13 -0.49 -5.63 -3.95
CA VAL A 13 -0.94 -6.92 -3.41
C VAL A 13 -2.44 -7.10 -3.62
N LEU A 14 -3.24 -6.04 -3.39
CA LEU A 14 -4.68 -6.07 -3.59
C LEU A 14 -5.04 -6.33 -5.06
N VAL A 15 -4.38 -5.66 -5.99
CA VAL A 15 -4.64 -5.84 -7.42
C VAL A 15 -4.28 -7.24 -7.88
N LEU A 16 -3.13 -7.79 -7.42
CA LEU A 16 -2.76 -9.17 -7.69
C LEU A 16 -3.79 -10.15 -7.10
N LEU A 17 -4.22 -9.92 -5.85
CA LEU A 17 -5.25 -10.74 -5.21
C LEU A 17 -6.55 -10.75 -6.04
N ASN A 18 -7.03 -9.57 -6.45
CA ASN A 18 -8.22 -9.44 -7.29
C ASN A 18 -8.11 -10.20 -8.61
N TYR A 19 -6.94 -10.15 -9.22
CA TYR A 19 -6.67 -10.90 -10.44
C TYR A 19 -6.75 -12.41 -10.19
N LEU A 20 -6.14 -12.88 -9.11
CA LEU A 20 -6.15 -14.30 -8.75
C LEU A 20 -7.55 -14.80 -8.40
N LEU A 21 -8.35 -14.02 -7.66
CA LEU A 21 -9.73 -14.37 -7.28
C LEU A 21 -10.66 -14.54 -8.48
N LYS A 22 -10.40 -13.83 -9.59
CA LYS A 22 -11.19 -13.89 -10.81
C LYS A 22 -10.77 -15.00 -11.78
N LYS A 23 -9.71 -15.74 -11.45
CA LYS A 23 -9.26 -16.86 -12.30
C LYS A 23 -10.06 -18.12 -12.03
N ASP A 24 -10.39 -18.88 -13.07
CA ASP A 24 -11.08 -20.16 -12.96
C ASP A 24 -10.31 -21.17 -12.10
N SER A 25 -8.97 -21.04 -12.08
CA SER A 25 -8.10 -21.86 -11.24
C SER A 25 -8.00 -21.42 -9.79
N ALA A 26 -8.71 -20.37 -9.37
CA ALA A 26 -8.64 -19.83 -8.01
C ALA A 26 -9.03 -20.87 -6.94
N GLU A 27 -9.99 -21.76 -7.24
CA GLU A 27 -10.45 -22.84 -6.34
C GLU A 27 -9.37 -23.85 -5.97
N TYR A 28 -8.31 -23.97 -6.79
CA TYR A 28 -7.18 -24.88 -6.52
C TYR A 28 -6.17 -24.28 -5.54
N TYR A 29 -6.28 -22.99 -5.20
CA TYR A 29 -5.38 -22.35 -4.27
C TYR A 29 -6.02 -22.26 -2.88
N LYS A 30 -5.19 -22.37 -1.87
CA LYS A 30 -5.50 -21.91 -0.52
C LYS A 30 -4.74 -20.64 -0.27
N ILE A 31 -5.48 -19.54 -0.04
CA ILE A 31 -4.93 -18.22 0.12
C ILE A 31 -4.91 -17.84 1.60
N TYR A 32 -3.77 -17.38 2.08
CA TYR A 32 -3.61 -16.79 3.40
C TYR A 32 -3.45 -15.28 3.23
N VAL A 33 -4.33 -14.51 3.86
CA VAL A 33 -4.31 -13.04 3.79
C VAL A 33 -3.94 -12.49 5.16
N GLU A 34 -2.78 -11.87 5.24
CA GLU A 34 -2.36 -11.16 6.44
C GLU A 34 -3.02 -9.78 6.49
N ILE A 35 -3.73 -9.50 7.58
CA ILE A 35 -4.43 -8.24 7.83
C ILE A 35 -3.81 -7.57 9.05
N TYR A 36 -3.28 -6.37 8.83
CA TYR A 36 -2.60 -5.61 9.89
C TYR A 36 -3.56 -5.16 10.99
N ASP A 37 -4.77 -4.77 10.61
CA ASP A 37 -5.82 -4.32 11.52
C ASP A 37 -6.94 -5.36 11.59
N SER A 38 -6.98 -6.09 12.70
CA SER A 38 -7.95 -7.16 12.93
C SER A 38 -9.40 -6.69 12.90
N SER A 39 -9.66 -5.41 13.17
CA SER A 39 -11.02 -4.84 13.12
C SER A 39 -11.59 -4.83 11.69
N ARG A 40 -10.73 -4.92 10.68
CA ARG A 40 -11.11 -4.91 9.27
C ARG A 40 -11.31 -6.30 8.65
N ILE A 41 -11.16 -7.37 9.39
CA ILE A 41 -11.28 -8.75 8.86
C ILE A 41 -12.63 -8.95 8.16
N SER A 42 -13.73 -8.52 8.77
CA SER A 42 -15.08 -8.68 8.21
C SER A 42 -15.22 -7.96 6.87
N GLU A 43 -14.64 -6.76 6.73
CA GLU A 43 -14.62 -5.99 5.48
C GLU A 43 -13.91 -6.76 4.37
N TYR A 44 -12.75 -7.33 4.69
CA TYR A 44 -11.99 -8.12 3.71
C TYR A 44 -12.63 -9.45 3.37
N GLN A 45 -13.31 -10.09 4.32
CA GLN A 45 -14.09 -11.29 4.08
C GLN A 45 -15.22 -11.01 3.10
N GLU A 46 -16.02 -9.99 3.37
CA GLU A 46 -17.12 -9.57 2.49
C GLU A 46 -16.60 -9.27 1.09
N TYR A 47 -15.51 -8.51 0.98
CA TYR A 47 -14.89 -8.16 -0.29
C TYR A 47 -14.42 -9.39 -1.08
N ILE A 48 -13.65 -10.28 -0.46
CA ILE A 48 -13.04 -11.45 -1.11
C ILE A 48 -14.13 -12.45 -1.52
N TYR A 49 -15.05 -12.78 -0.62
CA TYR A 49 -16.13 -13.74 -0.91
C TYR A 49 -17.20 -13.16 -1.84
N GLY A 50 -17.33 -11.82 -1.90
CA GLY A 50 -18.14 -11.14 -2.91
C GLY A 50 -17.60 -11.29 -4.33
N ILE A 51 -16.27 -11.43 -4.49
CA ILE A 51 -15.64 -11.70 -5.80
C ILE A 51 -15.69 -13.18 -6.15
N ASN A 52 -15.33 -14.04 -5.19
CA ASN A 52 -15.29 -15.49 -5.40
C ASN A 52 -15.74 -16.22 -4.12
N PRO A 53 -17.01 -16.65 -4.02
CA PRO A 53 -17.55 -17.28 -2.83
C PRO A 53 -16.96 -18.67 -2.55
N ASN A 54 -16.36 -19.32 -3.56
CA ASN A 54 -15.80 -20.67 -3.45
C ASN A 54 -14.31 -20.69 -3.07
N ILE A 55 -13.69 -19.53 -2.90
CA ILE A 55 -12.26 -19.46 -2.59
C ILE A 55 -11.95 -19.97 -1.18
N ARG A 56 -10.88 -20.74 -1.06
CA ARG A 56 -10.36 -21.19 0.24
C ARG A 56 -9.42 -20.13 0.81
N CYS A 57 -9.97 -19.18 1.57
CA CYS A 57 -9.21 -18.09 2.17
C CYS A 57 -9.13 -18.25 3.69
N THR A 58 -7.97 -17.94 4.26
CA THR A 58 -7.73 -17.86 5.70
C THR A 58 -7.15 -16.50 6.03
N PHE A 59 -7.76 -15.80 6.97
CA PHE A 59 -7.35 -14.48 7.39
C PHE A 59 -6.45 -14.58 8.63
N LEU A 60 -5.33 -13.89 8.61
CA LEU A 60 -4.31 -13.91 9.65
C LEU A 60 -4.17 -12.52 10.25
N CYS A 61 -4.28 -12.42 11.57
CA CYS A 61 -4.12 -11.16 12.32
C CYS A 61 -2.67 -10.86 12.68
N ALA A 62 -1.73 -11.70 12.27
CA ALA A 62 -0.32 -11.56 12.56
C ALA A 62 0.50 -11.48 11.28
N CYS A 63 1.46 -10.59 11.24
CA CYS A 63 2.38 -10.47 10.13
C CYS A 63 3.64 -11.29 10.42
N VAL A 64 3.87 -12.32 9.64
CA VAL A 64 4.98 -13.28 9.85
C VAL A 64 6.36 -12.64 9.74
N GLY A 65 6.54 -11.66 8.87
CA GLY A 65 7.81 -10.94 8.71
C GLY A 65 8.04 -9.80 9.72
N ARG A 66 7.09 -9.53 10.62
CA ARG A 66 7.15 -8.42 11.59
C ARG A 66 6.72 -8.84 13.00
N PHE A 67 7.18 -9.98 13.49
CA PHE A 67 6.79 -10.52 14.79
C PHE A 67 6.96 -9.55 15.98
N PHE A 68 7.91 -8.64 15.91
CA PHE A 68 8.24 -7.74 17.02
C PHE A 68 7.45 -6.43 17.05
N PHE A 69 6.64 -6.13 16.03
CA PHE A 69 6.01 -4.82 15.88
C PHE A 69 4.49 -4.81 16.16
N ASN A 70 3.85 -5.96 16.28
CA ASN A 70 2.40 -6.04 16.46
C ASN A 70 2.04 -6.49 17.88
N LYS A 71 1.06 -5.82 18.48
CA LYS A 71 0.36 -6.30 19.69
C LYS A 71 -0.56 -7.47 19.32
N VAL A 72 0.03 -8.58 18.93
CA VAL A 72 -0.69 -9.79 18.50
C VAL A 72 -0.54 -10.86 19.58
N SER A 73 -1.56 -11.68 19.76
CA SER A 73 -1.47 -12.79 20.70
C SER A 73 -0.42 -13.80 20.25
N PHE A 74 0.27 -14.43 21.20
CA PHE A 74 1.24 -15.49 20.89
C PHE A 74 0.62 -16.63 20.07
N LYS A 75 -0.65 -16.95 20.34
CA LYS A 75 -1.41 -17.96 19.60
C LYS A 75 -1.59 -17.59 18.13
N ASP A 76 -1.96 -16.35 17.85
CA ASP A 76 -2.15 -15.87 16.48
C ASP A 76 -0.83 -15.82 15.72
N MET A 77 0.25 -15.43 16.41
CA MET A 77 1.60 -15.46 15.85
C MET A 77 2.04 -16.87 15.47
N LEU A 78 1.85 -17.85 16.35
CA LEU A 78 2.16 -19.26 16.04
C LEU A 78 1.32 -19.78 14.90
N TYR A 79 0.04 -19.44 14.85
CA TYR A 79 -0.86 -19.86 13.79
C TYR A 79 -0.43 -19.24 12.44
N ALA A 80 -0.10 -17.97 12.40
CA ALA A 80 0.40 -17.32 11.20
C ALA A 80 1.71 -17.93 10.73
N PHE A 81 2.63 -18.23 11.64
CA PHE A 81 3.89 -18.91 11.32
C PHE A 81 3.63 -20.33 10.74
N PHE A 82 2.71 -21.09 11.32
CA PHE A 82 2.31 -22.39 10.80
C PHE A 82 1.75 -22.27 9.37
N CYS A 83 0.88 -21.32 9.13
CA CYS A 83 0.34 -21.05 7.79
C CYS A 83 1.44 -20.66 6.80
N PHE A 84 2.36 -19.79 7.21
CA PHE A 84 3.53 -19.41 6.41
C PHE A 84 4.38 -20.63 6.04
N CYS A 85 4.67 -21.50 7.00
CA CYS A 85 5.44 -22.72 6.75
C CYS A 85 4.80 -23.67 5.72
N ARG A 86 3.50 -23.54 5.47
CA ARG A 86 2.75 -24.34 4.48
C ARG A 86 2.61 -23.63 3.12
N ALA A 87 2.84 -22.32 3.07
CA ALA A 87 2.77 -21.56 1.83
C ALA A 87 3.93 -21.93 0.91
N SER A 88 3.67 -22.01 -0.38
CA SER A 88 4.70 -22.17 -1.41
C SER A 88 5.22 -20.83 -1.91
N LYS A 89 4.37 -19.81 -1.89
CA LYS A 89 4.68 -18.46 -2.32
C LYS A 89 4.18 -17.44 -1.32
N CYS A 90 4.94 -16.38 -1.10
CA CYS A 90 4.56 -15.23 -0.32
C CYS A 90 4.75 -13.97 -1.17
N PHE A 91 3.71 -13.17 -1.25
CA PHE A 91 3.73 -11.88 -1.94
C PHE A 91 3.69 -10.75 -0.92
N THR A 92 4.60 -9.82 -1.04
CA THR A 92 4.66 -8.63 -0.18
C THR A 92 4.85 -7.38 -1.01
N ALA A 93 4.49 -6.24 -0.45
CA ALA A 93 4.66 -4.95 -1.11
C ALA A 93 6.00 -4.29 -0.81
N THR A 94 6.68 -4.71 0.24
CA THR A 94 7.83 -3.98 0.80
C THR A 94 8.93 -4.93 1.22
N PHE A 95 10.15 -4.41 1.32
CA PHE A 95 11.33 -5.13 1.80
C PHE A 95 11.49 -5.11 3.33
N TYR A 96 10.55 -4.54 4.09
CA TYR A 96 10.65 -4.43 5.55
C TYR A 96 10.37 -5.71 6.32
N TYR A 97 10.14 -6.84 5.63
CA TYR A 97 9.86 -8.13 6.25
C TYR A 97 11.08 -9.03 6.18
N ASP A 98 11.46 -9.60 7.31
CA ASP A 98 12.51 -10.61 7.38
C ASP A 98 11.94 -12.01 7.16
N PHE A 99 12.38 -12.65 6.09
CA PHE A 99 12.01 -14.02 5.73
C PHE A 99 13.24 -14.94 5.72
N SER A 100 14.30 -14.62 6.44
CA SER A 100 15.53 -15.42 6.51
C SER A 100 15.27 -16.86 6.98
N PHE A 101 14.17 -17.08 7.71
CA PHE A 101 13.73 -18.39 8.20
C PHE A 101 12.88 -19.19 7.22
N LYS A 102 12.68 -18.71 5.98
CA LYS A 102 11.89 -19.43 4.96
C LYS A 102 12.52 -20.78 4.59
N LYS A 103 11.68 -21.71 4.15
CA LYS A 103 12.16 -22.97 3.57
C LYS A 103 12.73 -22.73 2.17
N ARG A 104 13.66 -23.60 1.74
CA ARG A 104 14.26 -23.54 0.38
C ARG A 104 13.23 -23.64 -0.74
N SER A 105 12.12 -24.35 -0.50
CA SER A 105 11.04 -24.53 -1.49
C SER A 105 10.06 -23.36 -1.55
N GLN A 106 10.14 -22.40 -0.62
CA GLN A 106 9.27 -21.23 -0.60
C GLN A 106 9.86 -20.11 -1.45
N GLN A 107 8.99 -19.41 -2.16
CA GLN A 107 9.36 -18.23 -2.92
C GLN A 107 8.78 -16.98 -2.26
N ILE A 108 9.61 -16.02 -1.96
CA ILE A 108 9.23 -14.71 -1.44
C ILE A 108 9.38 -13.69 -2.56
N ILE A 109 8.29 -13.04 -2.91
CA ILE A 109 8.20 -12.13 -4.06
C ILE A 109 7.78 -10.74 -3.57
N CYS A 110 8.66 -9.77 -3.72
CA CYS A 110 8.32 -8.37 -3.47
C CYS A 110 7.70 -7.75 -4.71
N LEU A 111 6.45 -7.30 -4.61
CA LEU A 111 5.73 -6.65 -5.71
C LEU A 111 6.13 -5.17 -5.90
N GLY A 112 7.00 -4.66 -5.00
CA GLY A 112 7.38 -3.26 -5.00
C GLY A 112 6.25 -2.32 -4.55
N TYR A 113 6.59 -1.15 -4.06
CA TYR A 113 5.60 -0.15 -3.67
C TYR A 113 5.98 1.27 -4.06
N TYR A 114 7.23 1.54 -4.36
CA TYR A 114 7.73 2.87 -4.65
C TYR A 114 8.57 2.92 -5.93
N THR A 115 8.66 4.11 -6.47
CA THR A 115 9.63 4.44 -7.51
C THR A 115 10.83 5.10 -6.81
N PRO A 116 12.08 4.76 -7.18
CA PRO A 116 13.27 5.16 -6.43
C PRO A 116 13.64 6.63 -6.68
N PHE A 117 12.81 7.54 -6.19
CA PHE A 117 13.08 9.00 -6.17
C PHE A 117 13.56 9.51 -4.81
N LYS A 118 13.66 8.60 -3.83
CA LYS A 118 14.09 8.87 -2.47
C LYS A 118 15.05 7.79 -2.03
N ASP A 119 16.00 8.16 -1.21
CA ASP A 119 16.82 7.22 -0.43
C ASP A 119 16.01 6.76 0.79
N ASP A 120 15.22 5.69 0.61
CA ASP A 120 14.38 5.13 1.67
C ASP A 120 15.14 4.14 2.56
N TYR A 121 16.33 3.68 2.13
CA TYR A 121 17.14 2.67 2.82
C TYR A 121 18.48 3.19 3.28
N HIS A 122 18.65 4.52 3.30
CA HIS A 122 19.83 5.20 3.82
C HIS A 122 21.14 4.66 3.21
N MET A 123 21.22 4.72 1.88
CA MET A 123 22.39 4.29 1.11
C MET A 123 23.66 4.99 1.64
N GLY A 124 24.67 4.19 2.00
CA GLY A 124 25.89 4.69 2.62
C GLY A 124 25.87 4.79 4.16
N ASP A 125 24.74 4.59 4.81
CA ASP A 125 24.68 4.47 6.28
C ASP A 125 24.91 3.01 6.71
N HIS A 126 26.06 2.75 7.33
CA HIS A 126 26.45 1.41 7.78
C HIS A 126 25.53 0.86 8.91
N SER A 127 24.80 1.70 9.61
CA SER A 127 23.83 1.24 10.62
C SER A 127 22.71 0.38 10.01
N TYR A 128 22.43 0.56 8.72
CA TYR A 128 21.43 -0.21 7.96
C TYR A 128 22.01 -1.45 7.26
N ASP A 129 23.33 -1.70 7.30
CA ASP A 129 23.94 -2.85 6.62
C ASP A 129 23.38 -4.18 7.07
N LYS A 130 23.12 -4.36 8.36
CA LYS A 130 22.49 -5.58 8.89
C LYS A 130 21.09 -5.77 8.31
N PHE A 131 20.31 -4.73 8.26
CA PHE A 131 18.96 -4.77 7.67
C PHE A 131 19.02 -5.12 6.18
N ARG A 132 19.87 -4.44 5.40
CA ARG A 132 20.08 -4.73 3.97
C ARG A 132 20.51 -6.17 3.75
N ASN A 133 21.48 -6.66 4.50
CA ASN A 133 22.06 -7.99 4.33
C ASN A 133 21.13 -9.13 4.75
N THR A 134 20.31 -8.94 5.77
CA THR A 134 19.39 -9.98 6.27
C THR A 134 18.02 -9.89 5.60
N THR A 135 17.36 -8.77 5.76
CA THR A 135 15.95 -8.61 5.36
C THR A 135 15.82 -8.54 3.85
N CYS A 136 16.56 -7.66 3.20
CA CYS A 136 16.45 -7.48 1.75
C CYS A 136 16.91 -8.71 0.96
N ASN A 137 17.90 -9.45 1.45
CA ASN A 137 18.38 -10.65 0.79
C ASN A 137 17.50 -11.89 0.99
N SER A 138 16.53 -11.85 1.90
CA SER A 138 15.57 -12.96 2.11
C SER A 138 14.58 -13.15 0.96
N PHE A 139 14.46 -12.18 0.06
CA PHE A 139 13.58 -12.25 -1.11
C PHE A 139 14.21 -13.04 -2.25
N ASP A 140 13.37 -13.81 -2.96
CA ASP A 140 13.80 -14.54 -4.17
C ASP A 140 13.66 -13.66 -5.42
N TYR A 141 12.58 -12.89 -5.50
CA TYR A 141 12.30 -12.00 -6.62
C TYR A 141 11.76 -10.66 -6.14
N SER A 142 12.05 -9.63 -6.91
CA SER A 142 11.45 -8.32 -6.77
C SER A 142 10.95 -7.81 -8.12
N ILE A 143 9.80 -7.15 -8.12
CA ILE A 143 9.22 -6.56 -9.32
C ILE A 143 9.69 -5.11 -9.45
N ALA A 144 10.06 -4.72 -10.66
CA ALA A 144 10.43 -3.36 -11.00
C ALA A 144 9.66 -2.86 -12.22
N THR A 145 9.57 -1.56 -12.38
CA THR A 145 8.88 -0.90 -13.52
C THR A 145 9.77 -0.72 -14.73
N SER A 146 11.09 -0.71 -14.54
CA SER A 146 12.09 -0.57 -15.61
C SER A 146 13.44 -1.14 -15.15
N CYS A 147 14.34 -1.35 -16.11
CA CYS A 147 15.71 -1.75 -15.81
C CYS A 147 16.45 -0.70 -14.97
N LEU A 148 16.21 0.58 -15.21
CA LEU A 148 16.78 1.67 -14.43
C LEU A 148 16.29 1.62 -12.98
N SER A 149 14.98 1.51 -12.79
CA SER A 149 14.35 1.35 -11.46
C SER A 149 14.92 0.13 -10.72
N ALA A 150 15.05 -1.01 -11.40
CA ALA A 150 15.64 -2.22 -10.82
C ALA A 150 17.09 -2.00 -10.34
N ARG A 151 17.91 -1.30 -11.13
CA ARG A 151 19.30 -1.01 -10.75
C ARG A 151 19.40 -0.09 -9.54
N ILE A 152 18.59 0.98 -9.52
CA ILE A 152 18.60 1.92 -8.39
C ILE A 152 18.15 1.21 -7.11
N ILE A 153 17.05 0.47 -7.15
CA ILE A 153 16.54 -0.28 -5.99
C ILE A 153 17.54 -1.36 -5.55
N SER A 154 18.21 -2.01 -6.51
CA SER A 154 19.27 -3.01 -6.22
C SER A 154 20.40 -2.39 -5.37
N ILE A 155 20.85 -1.20 -5.71
CA ILE A 155 21.89 -0.48 -4.98
C ILE A 155 21.38 -0.01 -3.61
N ASP A 156 20.20 0.62 -3.59
CA ASP A 156 19.60 1.18 -2.38
C ASP A 156 19.33 0.11 -1.31
N CYS A 157 18.73 -1.03 -1.72
CA CYS A 157 18.39 -2.13 -0.82
C CYS A 157 19.49 -3.17 -0.63
N GLY A 158 20.58 -3.11 -1.39
CA GLY A 158 21.63 -4.15 -1.38
C GLY A 158 21.15 -5.52 -1.90
N ILE A 159 20.14 -5.54 -2.79
CA ILE A 159 19.58 -6.76 -3.38
C ILE A 159 20.28 -7.02 -4.72
N SER A 160 20.69 -8.26 -4.97
CA SER A 160 21.28 -8.63 -6.26
C SER A 160 20.35 -8.32 -7.44
N TYR A 161 20.88 -7.69 -8.50
CA TYR A 161 20.09 -7.23 -9.66
C TYR A 161 19.37 -8.37 -10.40
N ASP A 162 19.96 -9.57 -10.41
CA ASP A 162 19.38 -10.76 -11.06
C ASP A 162 18.04 -11.20 -10.46
N LYS A 163 17.77 -10.83 -9.20
CA LYS A 163 16.48 -11.08 -8.54
C LYS A 163 15.37 -10.19 -9.06
N PHE A 164 15.67 -9.10 -9.76
CA PHE A 164 14.67 -8.21 -10.29
C PHE A 164 14.04 -8.73 -11.57
N LYS A 165 12.69 -8.62 -11.63
CA LYS A 165 11.90 -8.91 -12.84
C LYS A 165 11.20 -7.62 -13.27
N VAL A 166 11.52 -7.16 -14.48
CA VAL A 166 10.92 -5.93 -15.05
C VAL A 166 9.58 -6.29 -15.67
N LEU A 167 8.51 -6.23 -14.87
CA LEU A 167 7.14 -6.61 -15.25
C LEU A 167 6.13 -5.48 -15.08
N GLY A 168 6.53 -4.37 -14.45
CA GLY A 168 5.60 -3.32 -14.02
C GLY A 168 4.90 -3.67 -12.70
N PHE A 169 4.30 -2.66 -12.08
CA PHE A 169 3.55 -2.88 -10.84
C PHE A 169 2.10 -3.28 -11.14
N PRO A 170 1.53 -4.29 -10.45
CA PRO A 170 0.13 -4.71 -10.65
C PRO A 170 -0.88 -3.56 -10.58
N ARG A 171 -0.68 -2.60 -9.67
CA ARG A 171 -1.56 -1.43 -9.53
C ARG A 171 -1.64 -0.55 -10.79
N ASN A 172 -0.61 -0.58 -11.66
CA ASN A 172 -0.60 0.21 -12.88
C ASN A 172 -1.62 -0.30 -13.89
N ASP A 173 -2.04 -1.56 -13.80
CA ASP A 173 -3.09 -2.13 -14.68
C ASP A 173 -4.43 -1.41 -14.47
N LEU A 174 -4.68 -0.87 -13.26
CA LEU A 174 -5.87 -0.06 -12.98
C LEU A 174 -5.90 1.24 -13.78
N LEU A 175 -4.73 1.80 -14.13
CA LEU A 175 -4.64 3.04 -14.92
C LEU A 175 -5.00 2.81 -16.39
N ILE A 176 -4.80 1.58 -16.88
CA ILE A 176 -5.05 1.20 -18.27
C ILE A 176 -6.48 0.67 -18.43
N SER A 177 -7.06 0.14 -17.36
CA SER A 177 -8.41 -0.40 -17.38
C SER A 177 -9.43 0.73 -17.60
N LYS A 178 -10.40 0.50 -18.50
CA LYS A 178 -11.54 1.42 -18.71
C LYS A 178 -12.51 1.33 -17.55
N ASN A 179 -12.14 1.85 -16.39
CA ASN A 179 -13.03 1.91 -15.24
C ASN A 179 -14.05 3.04 -15.45
N ASN A 180 -15.31 2.73 -15.16
CA ASN A 180 -16.37 3.76 -15.17
C ASN A 180 -16.23 4.63 -13.91
N CYS A 181 -15.52 5.76 -14.05
CA CYS A 181 -15.31 6.71 -12.97
C CYS A 181 -16.56 7.56 -12.64
N ASN A 182 -17.70 7.33 -13.29
CA ASN A 182 -18.90 8.20 -13.13
C ASN A 182 -19.47 8.13 -11.70
N VAL A 183 -19.37 6.99 -11.03
CA VAL A 183 -19.81 6.86 -9.63
C VAL A 183 -18.96 7.76 -8.74
N ILE A 184 -17.62 7.66 -8.87
CA ILE A 184 -16.68 8.47 -8.09
C ILE A 184 -16.89 9.97 -8.36
N LYS A 185 -17.07 10.36 -9.62
CA LYS A 185 -17.35 11.76 -9.99
C LYS A 185 -18.61 12.31 -9.35
N ARG A 186 -19.69 11.51 -9.32
CA ARG A 186 -20.94 11.88 -8.64
C ARG A 186 -20.74 12.05 -7.13
N GLU A 187 -20.05 11.14 -6.49
CA GLU A 187 -19.74 11.25 -5.05
C GLU A 187 -18.89 12.50 -4.76
N ILE A 188 -17.88 12.79 -5.57
CA ILE A 188 -17.08 14.02 -5.41
C ILE A 188 -17.96 15.26 -5.53
N SER A 189 -18.85 15.34 -6.52
CA SER A 189 -19.78 16.48 -6.68
C SER A 189 -20.73 16.60 -5.50
N LYS A 190 -21.24 15.48 -4.98
CA LYS A 190 -22.09 15.45 -3.79
C LYS A 190 -21.35 16.00 -2.55
N PHE A 191 -20.11 15.55 -2.31
CA PHE A 191 -19.31 16.05 -1.19
C PHE A 191 -18.89 17.52 -1.36
N ALA A 192 -18.60 17.95 -2.58
CA ALA A 192 -18.28 19.34 -2.87
C ALA A 192 -19.46 20.29 -2.72
N GLY A 193 -20.70 19.77 -2.87
CA GLY A 193 -21.92 20.54 -2.82
C GLY A 193 -22.25 21.33 -4.09
N TYR A 194 -21.61 20.96 -5.24
CA TYR A 194 -21.87 21.51 -6.58
C TYR A 194 -21.36 20.54 -7.65
N ASP A 195 -21.76 20.77 -8.90
CA ASP A 195 -21.31 19.94 -10.03
C ASP A 195 -19.84 20.21 -10.35
N VAL A 196 -19.00 19.18 -10.10
CA VAL A 196 -17.54 19.26 -10.29
C VAL A 196 -17.18 18.70 -11.66
N THR A 197 -16.54 19.54 -12.48
CA THR A 197 -16.04 19.15 -13.81
C THR A 197 -14.53 19.02 -13.88
N LYS A 198 -13.80 19.62 -12.91
CA LYS A 198 -12.33 19.58 -12.83
C LYS A 198 -11.89 19.08 -11.47
N TYR A 199 -10.94 18.15 -11.50
CA TYR A 199 -10.45 17.47 -10.30
C TYR A 199 -8.98 17.75 -10.12
N ILE A 200 -8.61 18.33 -8.97
CA ILE A 200 -7.23 18.59 -8.57
C ILE A 200 -6.94 17.64 -7.40
N VAL A 201 -6.01 16.72 -7.58
CA VAL A 201 -5.59 15.81 -6.50
C VAL A 201 -4.23 16.26 -6.00
N TYR A 202 -4.14 16.57 -4.72
CA TYR A 202 -2.90 16.92 -4.05
C TYR A 202 -2.51 15.82 -3.06
N THR A 203 -1.38 15.19 -3.32
CA THR A 203 -0.84 14.08 -2.55
C THR A 203 0.49 14.49 -1.93
N PRO A 204 0.49 15.27 -0.83
CA PRO A 204 1.72 15.67 -0.19
C PRO A 204 2.49 14.46 0.34
N THR A 205 3.82 14.53 0.26
CA THR A 205 4.66 13.54 0.93
C THR A 205 4.55 13.73 2.44
N PHE A 206 4.71 12.62 3.19
CA PHE A 206 4.87 12.72 4.64
C PHE A 206 6.07 13.63 4.93
N ARG A 207 5.85 14.62 5.74
CA ARG A 207 6.90 15.48 6.27
C ARG A 207 6.93 15.26 7.76
N ASP A 208 8.04 14.77 8.26
CA ASP A 208 8.33 14.73 9.67
C ASP A 208 8.55 16.17 10.11
N TYR A 209 7.49 16.83 10.58
CA TYR A 209 7.64 18.12 11.20
C TYR A 209 8.19 17.87 12.59
N GLU A 210 9.46 18.20 12.77
CA GLU A 210 10.02 18.39 14.08
C GLU A 210 9.04 19.21 14.92
N THR A 211 8.58 18.55 15.98
CA THR A 211 8.07 19.10 17.22
C THR A 211 7.06 20.26 17.12
N GLY A 212 5.82 19.96 17.40
CA GLY A 212 4.94 20.87 18.16
C GLY A 212 4.06 21.83 17.39
N THR A 213 4.15 21.94 16.09
CA THR A 213 3.09 22.56 15.29
C THR A 213 2.22 21.43 14.75
N GLU A 214 1.18 21.09 15.48
CA GLU A 214 0.09 20.27 15.00
C GLU A 214 -0.20 20.68 13.56
N GLY A 215 -0.10 19.70 12.63
CA GLY A 215 -0.19 19.93 11.20
C GLY A 215 -1.46 20.68 10.82
N ASN A 216 -1.43 21.98 10.85
CA ASN A 216 -2.52 22.76 10.34
C ASN A 216 -2.53 22.68 8.81
N LEU A 217 -3.66 22.93 8.20
CA LEU A 217 -3.85 22.85 6.75
C LEU A 217 -2.86 23.76 5.99
N ARG A 218 -2.38 24.83 6.61
CA ARG A 218 -1.40 25.77 6.07
C ARG A 218 -0.06 25.08 5.79
N SER A 219 0.41 24.24 6.73
CA SER A 219 1.66 23.51 6.53
C SER A 219 1.53 22.38 5.50
N ILE A 220 0.34 21.77 5.39
CA ILE A 220 0.07 20.70 4.43
C ILE A 220 0.12 21.20 2.99
N LEU A 221 -0.43 22.38 2.71
CA LEU A 221 -0.38 23.00 1.39
C LEU A 221 0.98 23.65 1.07
N GLY A 222 1.91 23.67 2.01
CA GLY A 222 3.25 24.23 1.81
C GLY A 222 3.31 25.76 1.83
N TYR A 223 2.20 26.42 2.16
CA TYR A 223 2.11 27.89 2.24
C TYR A 223 1.71 28.30 3.65
N VAL A 224 2.46 29.23 4.23
CA VAL A 224 2.20 29.75 5.58
C VAL A 224 0.88 30.52 5.65
N ASP A 225 0.48 31.16 4.55
CA ASP A 225 -0.66 32.07 4.47
C ASP A 225 -1.70 31.68 3.41
N CYS A 226 -1.99 30.38 3.28
CA CYS A 226 -3.02 29.92 2.34
C CYS A 226 -4.41 30.33 2.84
N ASP A 227 -5.05 31.28 2.14
CA ASP A 227 -6.44 31.66 2.35
C ASP A 227 -7.37 30.62 1.71
N LEU A 228 -7.86 29.71 2.54
CA LEU A 228 -8.75 28.63 2.09
C LEU A 228 -10.09 29.13 1.57
N LEU A 229 -10.58 30.26 2.07
CA LEU A 229 -11.83 30.85 1.56
C LEU A 229 -11.63 31.43 0.16
N LYS A 230 -10.49 32.08 -0.07
CA LYS A 230 -10.11 32.57 -1.40
C LYS A 230 -9.92 31.40 -2.37
N LEU A 231 -9.25 30.33 -1.94
CA LEU A 231 -9.08 29.10 -2.73
C LEU A 231 -10.43 28.49 -3.07
N SER A 232 -11.33 28.35 -2.10
CA SER A 232 -12.69 27.84 -2.32
C SER A 232 -13.46 28.66 -3.37
N LYS A 233 -13.40 30.01 -3.30
CA LYS A 233 -14.03 30.88 -4.30
C LYS A 233 -13.48 30.64 -5.72
N ILE A 234 -12.17 30.40 -5.83
CA ILE A 234 -11.52 30.07 -7.12
C ILE A 234 -12.01 28.71 -7.61
N LEU A 235 -12.02 27.69 -6.75
CA LEU A 235 -12.49 26.35 -7.11
C LEU A 235 -13.95 26.38 -7.63
N LEU A 236 -14.83 27.08 -6.92
CA LEU A 236 -16.23 27.27 -7.33
C LEU A 236 -16.32 27.95 -8.70
N LYS A 237 -15.56 29.03 -8.94
CA LYS A 237 -15.56 29.75 -10.21
C LYS A 237 -15.21 28.85 -11.40
N PHE A 238 -14.37 27.82 -11.20
CA PHE A 238 -13.93 26.93 -12.25
C PHE A 238 -14.63 25.56 -12.24
N ASN A 239 -15.66 25.36 -11.44
CA ASN A 239 -16.31 24.07 -11.20
C ASN A 239 -15.27 22.96 -10.87
N ALA A 240 -14.30 23.32 -10.04
CA ALA A 240 -13.17 22.46 -9.66
C ALA A 240 -13.26 22.04 -8.20
N ALA A 241 -12.83 20.81 -7.89
CA ALA A 241 -12.60 20.37 -6.52
C ALA A 241 -11.12 20.08 -6.26
N LEU A 242 -10.64 20.45 -5.07
CA LEU A 242 -9.34 20.06 -4.55
C LEU A 242 -9.51 18.87 -3.61
N ILE A 243 -8.93 17.74 -3.96
CA ILE A 243 -8.96 16.51 -3.18
C ILE A 243 -7.59 16.34 -2.51
N LEU A 244 -7.56 16.39 -1.18
CA LEU A 244 -6.34 16.24 -0.38
C LEU A 244 -6.20 14.78 0.03
N LYS A 245 -5.33 14.04 -0.62
CA LYS A 245 -4.99 12.66 -0.25
C LYS A 245 -3.77 12.67 0.66
N LEU A 246 -4.01 12.77 1.96
CA LEU A 246 -2.94 12.83 2.95
C LEU A 246 -2.24 11.50 3.16
N HIS A 247 -1.00 11.56 3.64
CA HIS A 247 -0.27 10.37 4.04
C HIS A 247 -0.98 9.66 5.21
N PRO A 248 -1.00 8.31 5.27
CA PRO A 248 -1.69 7.57 6.34
C PRO A 248 -1.21 7.91 7.76
N LEU A 249 0.07 8.28 7.92
CA LEU A 249 0.66 8.67 9.20
C LEU A 249 0.33 10.11 9.61
N GLN A 250 -0.27 10.90 8.72
CA GLN A 250 -0.60 12.28 9.04
C GLN A 250 -1.87 12.34 9.89
N ASN A 251 -1.84 13.16 10.94
CA ASN A 251 -3.00 13.34 11.81
C ASN A 251 -4.17 13.98 11.02
N LYS A 252 -5.26 13.21 10.87
CA LYS A 252 -6.44 13.62 10.12
C LYS A 252 -7.45 14.44 10.95
N THR A 253 -7.27 14.50 12.27
CA THR A 253 -8.25 15.15 13.17
C THR A 253 -8.29 16.67 12.97
N VAL A 254 -7.17 17.25 12.57
CA VAL A 254 -7.05 18.70 12.30
C VAL A 254 -7.85 19.13 11.05
N LEU A 255 -8.13 18.20 10.14
CA LEU A 255 -8.74 18.46 8.84
C LEU A 255 -10.25 18.21 8.77
N LYS A 256 -10.83 17.64 9.82
CA LYS A 256 -12.28 17.32 9.83
C LYS A 256 -13.18 18.47 10.19
N LYS A 257 -12.62 19.62 10.61
CA LYS A 257 -13.41 20.79 11.01
C LYS A 257 -13.48 21.78 9.84
N ASP A 258 -14.68 21.97 9.31
CA ASP A 258 -15.13 23.11 8.51
C ASP A 258 -14.25 23.49 7.30
N LEU A 259 -13.96 22.51 6.45
CA LEU A 259 -13.32 22.85 5.17
C LEU A 259 -14.29 23.64 4.29
N PRO A 260 -13.83 24.72 3.66
CA PRO A 260 -14.65 25.47 2.70
C PRO A 260 -15.07 24.58 1.51
N LYS A 261 -16.21 24.90 0.88
CA LYS A 261 -16.73 24.18 -0.28
C LYS A 261 -15.66 23.95 -1.35
N GLY A 262 -15.65 22.76 -1.92
CA GLY A 262 -14.73 22.35 -2.98
C GLY A 262 -13.36 21.87 -2.50
N ILE A 263 -13.07 21.85 -1.20
CA ILE A 263 -11.88 21.24 -0.61
C ILE A 263 -12.32 19.98 0.13
N LEU A 264 -11.81 18.83 -0.29
CA LEU A 264 -12.19 17.49 0.18
C LEU A 264 -10.97 16.77 0.76
N VAL A 265 -11.16 15.91 1.78
CA VAL A 265 -10.10 15.11 2.42
C VAL A 265 -10.49 13.64 2.46
#